data_6ed2bb0e226c3c2aacd86d0ceb486797
#
_entry.id   6ed2bb0e226c3c2aacd86d0ceb486797
#
_cell.length_a   1.000
_cell.length_b   1.000
_cell.length_c   1.000
_cell.angle_alpha   90.00
_cell.angle_beta   90.00
_cell.angle_gamma   90.00
#
_symmetry.space_group_name_H-M   'P 1'
#
loop_
_entity.id
_entity.type
_entity.pdbx_description
1 polymer ?
#
loop_
_entity_poly.entity_id
_entity_poly.type
_entity_poly.pdbx_seq_one_letter_code
_entity_poly.pdbx_strand_id
1 'polypeptide(L)'
;MRGAKYRNWKVPGTGTALVAALVAAPAFADTEVATAEVTIVRPLSFVIDDNLDFGNVIRGTTAGTVTVAPDGTRTQTGGAILASGGGHKPASFAGRGTNNQRVDVSLGAGSIFIAGPGVPMRVHTFVLGSTPTAVLTTTPQRFRINSATGVFAFPVGATLDVGANQAPGKYTGTWSITLNYF
;
A
#
# COMPACT_ATOMS: atom_id res chain seq x y z
N MET A 1 -69.49 -43.12 26.51
CA MET A 1 -69.88 -44.53 26.31
C MET A 1 -68.62 -45.38 26.37
N ARG A 2 -68.61 -46.43 27.29
CA ARG A 2 -67.72 -47.60 27.42
C ARG A 2 -66.24 -47.28 27.68
N GLY A 3 -65.65 -47.41 28.83
CA GLY A 3 -65.82 -48.51 29.80
C GLY A 3 -64.84 -49.66 29.47
N ALA A 4 -63.58 -49.58 29.94
CA ALA A 4 -62.69 -50.70 29.88
C ALA A 4 -61.94 -50.89 31.23
N LYS A 5 -62.10 -51.98 31.72
CA LYS A 5 -61.83 -52.49 33.06
C LYS A 5 -60.36 -52.63 33.41
N TYR A 6 -60.02 -52.26 34.64
CA TYR A 6 -58.79 -52.66 35.32
C TYR A 6 -58.80 -54.12 35.66
N ARG A 7 -57.75 -54.81 35.25
CA ARG A 7 -57.44 -56.15 35.81
C ARG A 7 -56.18 -56.04 36.65
N ASN A 8 -56.39 -56.15 37.94
CA ASN A 8 -55.31 -56.29 38.90
C ASN A 8 -54.68 -57.71 38.76
N TRP A 9 -53.39 -57.70 38.50
CA TRP A 9 -52.59 -58.90 38.67
C TRP A 9 -51.61 -58.69 39.81
N LYS A 10 -51.81 -59.35 40.88
CA LYS A 10 -50.84 -59.53 41.96
C LYS A 10 -49.89 -60.63 41.55
N VAL A 11 -48.60 -60.34 41.55
CA VAL A 11 -47.55 -61.35 41.55
C VAL A 11 -46.72 -61.15 42.83
N PRO A 12 -46.53 -62.18 43.64
CA PRO A 12 -45.72 -62.09 44.84
C PRO A 12 -44.23 -62.18 44.52
N GLY A 13 -43.49 -61.47 45.27
CA GLY A 13 -42.10 -61.18 45.35
C GLY A 13 -41.11 -62.34 45.13
N THR A 14 -39.97 -61.85 44.83
CA THR A 14 -38.71 -62.27 45.49
C THR A 14 -37.70 -61.17 45.12
N GLY A 15 -37.26 -60.43 46.11
CA GLY A 15 -36.29 -59.42 45.98
C GLY A 15 -34.92 -59.99 45.63
N THR A 16 -34.42 -59.63 44.48
CA THR A 16 -32.98 -59.69 44.17
C THR A 16 -32.50 -58.29 43.98
N ALA A 17 -31.85 -57.77 45.02
CA ALA A 17 -31.18 -56.46 44.93
C ALA A 17 -30.02 -56.59 43.96
N LEU A 18 -30.22 -56.05 42.73
CA LEU A 18 -29.12 -55.86 41.75
C LEU A 18 -28.36 -54.65 42.16
N VAL A 19 -27.22 -54.80 42.83
CA VAL A 19 -26.26 -53.75 43.05
C VAL A 19 -25.61 -53.47 41.71
N ALA A 20 -26.09 -52.43 41.03
CA ALA A 20 -25.40 -51.85 39.85
C ALA A 20 -24.15 -51.12 40.33
N ALA A 21 -23.00 -51.78 40.24
CA ALA A 21 -21.72 -51.11 40.41
C ALA A 21 -21.55 -50.11 39.24
N LEU A 22 -21.70 -48.81 39.50
CA LEU A 22 -21.28 -47.78 38.56
C LEU A 22 -19.75 -47.86 38.47
N VAL A 23 -19.25 -48.44 37.40
CA VAL A 23 -17.85 -48.32 37.03
C VAL A 23 -17.70 -46.90 36.42
N ALA A 24 -17.20 -45.98 37.22
CA ALA A 24 -16.78 -44.66 36.71
C ALA A 24 -15.62 -44.89 35.76
N ALA A 25 -15.86 -44.73 34.46
CA ALA A 25 -14.77 -44.69 33.48
C ALA A 25 -13.88 -43.47 33.77
N PRO A 26 -12.55 -43.61 33.77
CA PRO A 26 -11.68 -42.45 33.93
C PRO A 26 -11.90 -41.49 32.74
N ALA A 27 -12.23 -40.25 33.05
CA ALA A 27 -12.23 -39.19 32.04
C ALA A 27 -10.77 -38.93 31.65
N PHE A 28 -10.38 -39.32 30.46
CA PHE A 28 -9.11 -38.92 29.90
C PHE A 28 -9.23 -37.48 29.52
N ALA A 29 -8.47 -36.62 30.19
CA ALA A 29 -8.28 -35.22 29.73
C ALA A 29 -7.42 -35.27 28.48
N ASP A 30 -8.00 -34.95 27.34
CA ASP A 30 -7.28 -34.72 26.10
C ASP A 30 -6.67 -33.32 26.17
N THR A 31 -5.35 -33.20 25.92
CA THR A 31 -4.62 -31.93 25.96
C THR A 31 -4.12 -31.65 24.58
N GLU A 32 -4.75 -30.67 23.91
CA GLU A 32 -4.31 -30.16 22.65
C GLU A 32 -3.24 -29.06 22.87
N VAL A 33 -2.14 -29.13 22.11
CA VAL A 33 -1.06 -28.17 22.15
C VAL A 33 -1.23 -27.18 21.01
N ALA A 34 -1.52 -25.93 21.33
CA ALA A 34 -1.57 -24.85 20.38
C ALA A 34 -0.23 -24.08 20.41
N THR A 35 0.31 -23.75 19.22
CA THR A 35 1.47 -22.88 19.07
C THR A 35 1.04 -21.45 18.88
N ALA A 36 1.67 -20.52 19.58
CA ALA A 36 1.52 -19.08 19.37
C ALA A 36 2.76 -18.55 18.66
N GLU A 37 2.59 -17.86 17.53
CA GLU A 37 3.67 -17.26 16.78
C GLU A 37 3.43 -15.74 16.68
N VAL A 38 4.49 -14.95 16.83
CA VAL A 38 4.49 -13.51 16.58
C VAL A 38 5.72 -13.12 15.79
N THR A 39 5.53 -12.34 14.73
CA THR A 39 6.62 -11.76 13.97
C THR A 39 6.74 -10.28 14.32
N ILE A 40 7.88 -9.88 14.90
CA ILE A 40 8.16 -8.48 15.20
C ILE A 40 8.86 -7.86 13.99
N VAL A 41 8.24 -6.84 13.40
CA VAL A 41 8.78 -6.09 12.26
C VAL A 41 9.40 -4.77 12.74
N ARG A 42 10.42 -4.29 12.01
CA ARG A 42 10.99 -2.96 12.25
C ARG A 42 9.98 -1.90 11.83
N PRO A 43 9.90 -0.75 12.51
CA PRO A 43 9.11 0.37 12.04
C PRO A 43 9.48 0.75 10.60
N LEU A 44 8.47 1.02 9.78
CA LEU A 44 8.66 1.57 8.44
C LEU A 44 8.89 3.08 8.59
N SER A 45 9.98 3.58 8.04
CA SER A 45 10.27 5.01 7.99
C SER A 45 10.87 5.37 6.63
N PHE A 46 10.56 6.55 6.14
CA PHE A 46 11.18 7.09 4.94
C PHE A 46 11.18 8.61 4.98
N VAL A 47 12.10 9.20 4.24
CA VAL A 47 12.28 10.64 4.10
C VAL A 47 12.47 10.98 2.63
N ILE A 48 12.16 12.21 2.29
CA ILE A 48 12.52 12.75 0.97
C ILE A 48 14.01 13.10 0.99
N ASP A 49 14.73 12.63 -0.01
CA ASP A 49 16.14 12.92 -0.25
C ASP A 49 16.29 14.05 -1.27
N ASP A 50 15.55 13.93 -2.38
CA ASP A 50 15.47 14.96 -3.43
C ASP A 50 14.02 15.28 -3.81
N ASN A 51 13.75 16.56 -4.08
CA ASN A 51 12.48 17.00 -4.63
C ASN A 51 12.43 16.78 -6.15
N LEU A 52 11.23 16.53 -6.68
CA LEU A 52 10.98 16.52 -8.11
C LEU A 52 11.22 17.90 -8.71
N ASP A 53 12.08 17.99 -9.71
CA ASP A 53 12.39 19.21 -10.44
C ASP A 53 12.33 18.95 -11.95
N PHE A 54 11.52 19.71 -12.66
CA PHE A 54 11.42 19.63 -14.13
C PHE A 54 12.51 20.46 -14.83
N GLY A 55 13.29 21.22 -14.09
CA GLY A 55 14.30 22.10 -14.62
C GLY A 55 13.74 23.33 -15.36
N ASN A 56 14.57 23.99 -16.13
CA ASN A 56 14.16 25.15 -16.92
C ASN A 56 13.44 24.69 -18.19
N VAL A 57 12.25 25.25 -18.42
CA VAL A 57 11.41 24.96 -19.58
C VAL A 57 11.12 26.30 -20.30
N ILE A 58 11.40 26.34 -21.58
CA ILE A 58 11.02 27.45 -22.45
C ILE A 58 9.62 27.14 -23.00
N ARG A 59 8.72 28.07 -22.79
CA ARG A 59 7.34 27.99 -23.31
C ARG A 59 7.32 28.13 -24.83
N GLY A 60 6.42 27.38 -25.45
CA GLY A 60 6.09 27.59 -26.86
C GLY A 60 4.78 28.37 -27.05
N THR A 61 4.41 28.58 -28.30
CA THR A 61 3.12 29.14 -28.71
C THR A 61 2.00 28.10 -28.69
N THR A 62 2.35 26.82 -28.58
CA THR A 62 1.44 25.69 -28.41
C THR A 62 1.71 24.99 -27.09
N ALA A 63 0.70 24.32 -26.57
CA ALA A 63 0.85 23.51 -25.35
C ALA A 63 1.77 22.30 -25.59
N GLY A 64 2.39 21.83 -24.53
CA GLY A 64 3.27 20.67 -24.55
C GLY A 64 3.41 20.03 -23.18
N THR A 65 4.20 18.99 -23.09
CA THR A 65 4.52 18.33 -21.83
C THR A 65 6.01 18.22 -21.61
N VAL A 66 6.41 18.14 -20.35
CA VAL A 66 7.78 17.80 -19.95
C VAL A 66 7.69 16.63 -18.99
N THR A 67 8.40 15.55 -19.29
CA THR A 67 8.46 14.37 -18.44
C THR A 67 9.86 14.21 -17.88
N VAL A 68 9.98 14.05 -16.57
CA VAL A 68 11.19 13.58 -15.90
C VAL A 68 10.93 12.13 -15.47
N ALA A 69 11.67 11.22 -16.07
CA ALA A 69 11.57 9.79 -15.76
C ALA A 69 12.33 9.45 -14.45
N PRO A 70 12.03 8.30 -13.82
CA PRO A 70 12.72 7.88 -12.60
C PRO A 70 14.24 7.73 -12.73
N ASP A 71 14.74 7.44 -13.94
CA ASP A 71 16.17 7.34 -14.24
C ASP A 71 16.86 8.72 -14.45
N GLY A 72 16.10 9.82 -14.30
CA GLY A 72 16.57 11.17 -14.51
C GLY A 72 16.50 11.66 -15.97
N THR A 73 16.11 10.82 -16.91
CA THR A 73 15.92 11.24 -18.30
C THR A 73 14.78 12.26 -18.40
N ARG A 74 15.03 13.36 -19.11
CA ARG A 74 14.03 14.40 -19.37
C ARG A 74 13.64 14.44 -20.84
N THR A 75 12.35 14.35 -21.11
CA THR A 75 11.79 14.40 -22.46
C THR A 75 10.69 15.45 -22.55
N GLN A 76 10.34 15.85 -23.76
CA GLN A 76 9.30 16.83 -24.03
C GLN A 76 8.40 16.39 -25.18
N THR A 77 7.20 16.97 -25.24
CA THR A 77 6.30 16.89 -26.40
C THR A 77 5.68 18.25 -26.67
N GLY A 78 5.10 18.40 -27.85
CA GLY A 78 4.40 19.65 -28.24
C GLY A 78 5.29 20.87 -28.27
N GLY A 79 4.78 22.01 -27.78
CA GLY A 79 5.47 23.29 -27.83
C GLY A 79 6.42 23.56 -26.68
N ALA A 80 6.56 22.68 -25.71
CA ALA A 80 7.54 22.86 -24.63
C ALA A 80 8.96 22.62 -25.15
N ILE A 81 9.95 23.45 -24.75
CA ILE A 81 11.35 23.32 -25.15
C ILE A 81 12.20 23.16 -23.89
N LEU A 82 13.08 22.18 -23.87
CA LEU A 82 13.97 21.95 -22.75
C LEU A 82 15.17 22.93 -22.84
N ALA A 83 15.31 23.76 -21.82
CA ALA A 83 16.52 24.58 -21.69
C ALA A 83 17.63 23.78 -21.02
N SER A 84 18.87 24.00 -21.42
CA SER A 84 20.05 23.48 -20.75
C SER A 84 20.24 24.13 -19.37
N GLY A 85 20.89 23.42 -18.43
CA GLY A 85 21.31 23.98 -17.13
C GLY A 85 20.22 24.14 -16.09
N GLY A 86 19.11 23.44 -16.19
CA GLY A 86 17.97 23.60 -15.29
C GLY A 86 17.93 22.69 -14.06
N GLY A 87 18.91 21.79 -13.87
CA GLY A 87 18.97 20.96 -12.67
C GLY A 87 17.81 19.99 -12.50
N HIS A 88 17.16 19.56 -13.60
CA HIS A 88 16.06 18.59 -13.54
C HIS A 88 16.47 17.29 -12.86
N LYS A 89 15.58 16.75 -12.03
CA LYS A 89 15.78 15.48 -11.36
C LYS A 89 14.46 14.88 -10.91
N PRO A 90 14.34 13.52 -10.85
CA PRO A 90 13.21 12.89 -10.20
C PRO A 90 13.23 13.18 -8.71
N ALA A 91 12.09 13.04 -8.06
CA ALA A 91 12.09 12.95 -6.60
C ALA A 91 12.79 11.68 -6.17
N SER A 92 13.52 11.74 -5.07
CA SER A 92 14.17 10.58 -4.46
C SER A 92 13.71 10.42 -3.01
N PHE A 93 13.41 9.19 -2.64
CA PHE A 93 13.03 8.81 -1.30
C PHE A 93 13.96 7.74 -0.79
N ALA A 94 14.39 7.86 0.47
CA ALA A 94 15.18 6.85 1.16
C ALA A 94 14.51 6.44 2.47
N GLY A 95 14.62 5.19 2.84
CA GLY A 95 13.95 4.72 4.05
C GLY A 95 14.50 3.40 4.59
N ARG A 96 13.87 2.96 5.67
CA ARG A 96 14.18 1.70 6.34
C ARG A 96 12.92 0.94 6.69
N GLY A 97 13.00 -0.38 6.61
CA GLY A 97 11.95 -1.29 6.99
C GLY A 97 12.48 -2.69 7.24
N THR A 98 11.60 -3.66 7.38
CA THR A 98 11.98 -5.06 7.54
C THR A 98 12.29 -5.68 6.18
N ASN A 99 13.44 -6.38 6.08
CA ASN A 99 13.77 -7.14 4.88
C ASN A 99 12.65 -8.11 4.51
N ASN A 100 12.43 -8.26 3.20
CA ASN A 100 11.44 -9.16 2.61
C ASN A 100 9.97 -8.82 2.96
N GLN A 101 9.71 -7.75 3.70
CA GLN A 101 8.35 -7.31 4.04
C GLN A 101 7.69 -6.62 2.84
N ARG A 102 6.39 -6.81 2.72
CA ARG A 102 5.57 -6.13 1.71
C ARG A 102 5.19 -4.75 2.19
N VAL A 103 5.22 -3.78 1.26
CA VAL A 103 4.80 -2.40 1.49
C VAL A 103 3.83 -1.98 0.39
N ASP A 104 2.79 -1.30 0.78
CA ASP A 104 1.85 -0.66 -0.11
C ASP A 104 2.25 0.81 -0.28
N VAL A 105 2.36 1.26 -1.53
CA VAL A 105 2.75 2.63 -1.91
C VAL A 105 1.60 3.26 -2.66
N SER A 106 1.19 4.46 -2.26
CA SER A 106 0.13 5.22 -2.92
C SER A 106 0.42 6.72 -2.92
N LEU A 107 -0.22 7.44 -3.84
CA LEU A 107 -0.22 8.89 -3.88
C LEU A 107 -1.40 9.45 -3.07
N GLY A 108 -1.23 10.65 -2.49
CA GLY A 108 -2.35 11.39 -1.92
C GLY A 108 -3.33 11.90 -2.99
N ALA A 109 -2.83 12.18 -4.20
CA ALA A 109 -3.65 12.56 -5.36
C ALA A 109 -3.00 12.07 -6.66
N GLY A 110 -3.80 11.63 -7.64
CA GLY A 110 -3.31 11.17 -8.95
C GLY A 110 -2.74 12.29 -9.85
N SER A 111 -3.03 13.53 -9.54
CA SER A 111 -2.43 14.72 -10.13
C SER A 111 -2.48 15.89 -9.15
N ILE A 112 -1.58 16.83 -9.32
CA ILE A 112 -1.52 18.08 -8.56
C ILE A 112 -1.38 19.27 -9.50
N PHE A 113 -1.57 20.48 -8.98
CA PHE A 113 -1.26 21.71 -9.69
C PHE A 113 -0.11 22.43 -9.01
N ILE A 114 0.86 22.91 -9.80
CA ILE A 114 1.90 23.82 -9.36
C ILE A 114 1.50 25.24 -9.73
N ALA A 115 1.58 26.15 -8.76
CA ALA A 115 1.17 27.53 -8.90
C ALA A 115 2.38 28.44 -9.11
N GLY A 116 2.18 29.54 -9.85
CA GLY A 116 3.19 30.53 -10.15
C GLY A 116 2.55 31.79 -10.75
N PRO A 117 3.30 32.60 -11.51
CA PRO A 117 2.80 33.89 -12.03
C PRO A 117 1.65 33.77 -13.03
N GLY A 118 1.46 32.60 -13.64
CA GLY A 118 0.43 32.39 -14.67
C GLY A 118 -0.59 31.31 -14.24
N VAL A 119 -1.24 30.74 -15.24
CA VAL A 119 -2.17 29.63 -15.03
C VAL A 119 -1.43 28.47 -14.35
N PRO A 120 -2.00 27.87 -13.30
CA PRO A 120 -1.39 26.71 -12.67
C PRO A 120 -1.17 25.57 -13.68
N MET A 121 -0.03 24.91 -13.57
CA MET A 121 0.33 23.78 -14.43
C MET A 121 0.06 22.47 -13.70
N ARG A 122 -0.47 21.50 -14.43
CA ARG A 122 -0.78 20.19 -13.88
C ARG A 122 0.45 19.29 -13.91
N VAL A 123 0.70 18.59 -12.81
CA VAL A 123 1.65 17.49 -12.72
C VAL A 123 0.88 16.20 -12.53
N HIS A 124 1.17 15.18 -13.33
CA HIS A 124 0.47 13.92 -13.34
C HIS A 124 1.39 12.76 -13.75
N THR A 125 0.84 11.54 -13.82
CA THR A 125 1.56 10.33 -14.25
C THR A 125 2.86 10.17 -13.46
N PHE A 126 2.71 10.05 -12.13
CA PHE A 126 3.84 9.76 -11.27
C PHE A 126 4.28 8.31 -11.48
N VAL A 127 5.57 8.11 -11.76
CA VAL A 127 6.16 6.81 -12.05
C VAL A 127 7.22 6.48 -11.02
N LEU A 128 7.05 5.38 -10.34
CA LEU A 128 8.05 4.84 -9.40
C LEU A 128 9.11 4.05 -10.18
N GLY A 129 10.38 4.34 -9.90
CA GLY A 129 11.52 3.62 -10.44
C GLY A 129 11.71 2.27 -9.76
N SER A 130 11.01 1.27 -10.24
CA SER A 130 11.13 -0.12 -9.86
C SER A 130 11.43 -0.96 -11.10
N THR A 131 11.63 -2.26 -10.96
CA THR A 131 11.80 -3.16 -12.09
C THR A 131 10.70 -4.24 -12.04
N PRO A 132 9.70 -4.15 -12.95
CA PRO A 132 9.43 -3.06 -13.91
C PRO A 132 8.99 -1.76 -13.23
N THR A 133 9.06 -0.62 -13.95
CA THR A 133 8.53 0.67 -13.47
C THR A 133 7.02 0.60 -13.27
N ALA A 134 6.51 1.33 -12.28
CA ALA A 134 5.10 1.34 -11.94
C ALA A 134 4.52 2.76 -11.91
N VAL A 135 3.37 2.97 -12.56
CA VAL A 135 2.62 4.22 -12.44
C VAL A 135 1.90 4.24 -11.10
N LEU A 136 2.24 5.20 -10.26
CA LEU A 136 1.60 5.40 -8.97
C LEU A 136 0.23 6.05 -9.12
N THR A 137 -0.71 5.60 -8.31
CA THR A 137 -2.06 6.15 -8.22
C THR A 137 -2.45 6.33 -6.75
N THR A 138 -3.66 6.80 -6.50
CA THR A 138 -4.26 6.82 -5.15
C THR A 138 -4.63 5.43 -4.65
N THR A 139 -4.74 4.44 -5.54
CA THR A 139 -4.89 3.04 -5.17
C THR A 139 -3.53 2.47 -4.77
N PRO A 140 -3.40 1.89 -3.57
CA PRO A 140 -2.14 1.32 -3.13
C PRO A 140 -1.63 0.23 -4.07
N GLN A 141 -0.35 0.29 -4.39
CA GLN A 141 0.36 -0.73 -5.15
C GLN A 141 1.39 -1.40 -4.27
N ARG A 142 1.50 -2.72 -4.41
CA ARG A 142 2.32 -3.54 -3.54
C ARG A 142 3.72 -3.74 -4.07
N PHE A 143 4.69 -3.45 -3.22
CA PHE A 143 6.11 -3.68 -3.44
C PHE A 143 6.69 -4.54 -2.32
N ARG A 144 7.95 -4.90 -2.44
CA ARG A 144 8.69 -5.66 -1.44
C ARG A 144 10.01 -4.96 -1.14
N ILE A 145 10.34 -4.83 0.14
CA ILE A 145 11.66 -4.36 0.56
C ILE A 145 12.65 -5.51 0.33
N ASN A 146 13.37 -5.46 -0.79
CA ASN A 146 14.34 -6.48 -1.16
C ASN A 146 15.76 -6.02 -0.81
N SER A 147 16.00 -5.83 0.49
CA SER A 147 17.28 -5.37 1.00
C SER A 147 17.61 -6.09 2.31
N ALA A 148 18.73 -6.79 2.37
CA ALA A 148 19.15 -7.54 3.57
C ALA A 148 19.27 -6.67 4.82
N THR A 149 19.62 -5.39 4.65
CA THR A 149 19.72 -4.41 5.75
C THR A 149 18.41 -3.72 6.06
N GLY A 150 17.38 -3.90 5.20
CA GLY A 150 16.11 -3.19 5.26
C GLY A 150 16.17 -1.73 4.78
N VAL A 151 17.33 -1.25 4.33
CA VAL A 151 17.45 0.07 3.69
C VAL A 151 16.94 0.00 2.28
N PHE A 152 16.12 0.97 1.88
CA PHE A 152 15.62 1.09 0.52
C PHE A 152 15.70 2.55 0.06
N ALA A 153 15.78 2.73 -1.26
CA ALA A 153 15.62 4.01 -1.92
C ALA A 153 14.87 3.81 -3.23
N PHE A 154 14.10 4.79 -3.62
CA PHE A 154 13.40 4.75 -4.91
C PHE A 154 13.19 6.16 -5.46
N PRO A 155 13.40 6.36 -6.77
CA PRO A 155 13.08 7.59 -7.46
C PRO A 155 11.62 7.58 -7.93
N VAL A 156 11.05 8.79 -8.04
CA VAL A 156 9.72 9.00 -8.61
C VAL A 156 9.80 10.12 -9.64
N GLY A 157 9.51 9.77 -10.89
CA GLY A 157 9.35 10.72 -11.99
C GLY A 157 7.91 11.16 -12.17
N ALA A 158 7.67 12.21 -12.98
CA ALA A 158 6.33 12.64 -13.36
C ALA A 158 6.30 13.44 -14.66
N THR A 159 5.10 13.74 -15.14
CA THR A 159 4.85 14.56 -16.32
C THR A 159 4.19 15.87 -15.92
N LEU A 160 4.70 16.97 -16.48
CA LEU A 160 4.20 18.33 -16.33
C LEU A 160 3.50 18.78 -17.62
N ASP A 161 2.27 19.25 -17.54
CA ASP A 161 1.59 19.93 -18.63
C ASP A 161 2.01 21.40 -18.65
N VAL A 162 2.54 21.87 -19.80
CA VAL A 162 2.94 23.25 -20.01
C VAL A 162 1.96 23.91 -20.98
N GLY A 163 1.27 24.95 -20.54
CA GLY A 163 0.31 25.69 -21.36
C GLY A 163 0.97 26.47 -22.49
N ALA A 164 0.21 26.71 -23.57
CA ALA A 164 0.63 27.68 -24.60
C ALA A 164 0.85 29.06 -23.98
N ASN A 165 1.94 29.72 -24.36
CA ASN A 165 2.29 31.04 -23.83
C ASN A 165 2.27 31.15 -22.30
N GLN A 166 2.64 30.08 -21.61
CA GLN A 166 2.72 30.05 -20.14
C GLN A 166 3.52 31.22 -19.61
N ALA A 167 3.06 31.94 -18.57
CA ALA A 167 3.78 33.08 -18.03
C ALA A 167 5.14 32.64 -17.47
N PRO A 168 6.21 33.41 -17.74
CA PRO A 168 7.54 33.11 -17.23
C PRO A 168 7.60 33.29 -15.70
N GLY A 169 8.37 32.44 -15.03
CA GLY A 169 8.62 32.52 -13.59
C GLY A 169 8.69 31.17 -12.94
N LYS A 170 8.83 31.15 -11.63
CA LYS A 170 8.91 29.95 -10.82
C LYS A 170 7.51 29.42 -10.49
N TYR A 171 7.30 28.12 -10.70
CA TYR A 171 6.08 27.40 -10.34
C TYR A 171 6.41 26.35 -9.29
N THR A 172 5.62 26.29 -8.24
CA THR A 172 5.83 25.37 -7.11
C THR A 172 4.51 24.77 -6.65
N GLY A 173 4.58 23.56 -6.10
CA GLY A 173 3.44 22.87 -5.50
C GLY A 173 3.93 21.74 -4.64
N THR A 174 3.02 21.10 -3.91
CA THR A 174 3.31 19.98 -3.03
C THR A 174 2.50 18.76 -3.44
N TRP A 175 3.06 17.60 -3.22
CA TRP A 175 2.40 16.31 -3.40
C TRP A 175 2.81 15.37 -2.26
N SER A 176 2.08 14.30 -2.08
CA SER A 176 2.36 13.35 -1.02
C SER A 176 2.35 11.92 -1.52
N ILE A 177 3.21 11.12 -0.92
CA ILE A 177 3.30 9.69 -1.12
C ILE A 177 3.19 9.02 0.25
N THR A 178 2.50 7.90 0.31
CA THR A 178 2.27 7.13 1.53
C THR A 178 2.84 5.73 1.36
N LEU A 179 3.57 5.28 2.37
CA LEU A 179 4.07 3.90 2.49
C LEU A 179 3.48 3.28 3.74
N ASN A 180 2.92 2.09 3.61
CA ASN A 180 2.43 1.29 4.74
C ASN A 180 2.90 -0.16 4.61
N TYR A 181 3.14 -0.85 5.72
CA TYR A 181 3.25 -2.30 5.68
C TYR A 181 1.89 -2.92 5.32
N PHE A 182 1.97 -4.02 4.61
CA PHE A 182 0.82 -4.87 4.28
C PHE A 182 0.82 -6.11 5.14
#